data_d0a8945ea985c845cd5846ec86549ce3
#
_entry.id   d0a8945ea985c845cd5846ec86549ce3
#
_cell.length_a   1.000
_cell.length_b   1.000
_cell.length_c   1.000
_cell.angle_alpha   90.00
_cell.angle_beta   90.00
_cell.angle_gamma   90.00
#
_symmetry.space_group_name_H-M   'P 1'
#
loop_
_entity.id
_entity.type
_entity.pdbx_description
1 polymer ?
#
loop_
_entity_poly.entity_id
_entity_poly.type
_entity_poly.pdbx_seq_one_letter_code
_entity_poly.pdbx_strand_id
1 'polypeptide(L)'
;STPLGDKNETNAIKAALGDAAYQTVVSSTKSMTGHLLGGAGGIESVFTVMALHTQKIPPTINLFNQDPECDLDYCANTARDAKIEVALNNNFGFGGTNGSLVFKRV
;
A
#
# COMPACT_ATOMS: atom_id res chain seq x y z
N SER A 1 5.05 8.34 -5.88
CA SER A 1 5.33 7.31 -6.89
C SER A 1 6.39 7.78 -7.88
N THR A 2 7.21 6.86 -8.34
CA THR A 2 8.15 7.05 -9.43
C THR A 2 8.15 5.78 -10.28
N PRO A 3 8.49 5.84 -11.59
CA PRO A 3 8.52 4.64 -12.41
C PRO A 3 9.41 3.53 -11.85
N LEU A 4 10.58 3.90 -11.33
CA LEU A 4 11.52 2.95 -10.71
C LEU A 4 11.03 2.47 -9.33
N GLY A 5 10.51 3.37 -8.52
CA GLY A 5 10.06 3.07 -7.16
C GLY A 5 8.87 2.12 -7.14
N ASP A 6 7.86 2.37 -7.94
CA ASP A 6 6.64 1.53 -8.01
C ASP A 6 6.96 0.10 -8.47
N LYS A 7 7.82 -0.03 -9.47
CA LYS A 7 8.28 -1.33 -9.96
C LYS A 7 9.12 -2.08 -8.93
N ASN A 8 10.04 -1.39 -8.27
CA ASN A 8 10.87 -2.00 -7.24
C ASN A 8 10.04 -2.43 -6.03
N GLU A 9 9.07 -1.64 -5.60
CA GLU A 9 8.18 -2.00 -4.50
C GLU A 9 7.30 -3.20 -4.88
N THR A 10 6.74 -3.24 -6.08
CA THR A 10 6.01 -4.41 -6.59
C THR A 10 6.86 -5.66 -6.55
N ASN A 11 8.11 -5.59 -7.03
CA ASN A 11 9.03 -6.71 -7.00
C ASN A 11 9.40 -7.14 -5.57
N ALA A 12 9.57 -6.19 -4.65
CA ALA A 12 9.85 -6.47 -3.25
C ALA A 12 8.67 -7.18 -2.57
N ILE A 13 7.45 -6.75 -2.83
CA ILE A 13 6.24 -7.42 -2.33
C ILE A 13 6.16 -8.86 -2.84
N LYS A 14 6.40 -9.08 -4.12
CA LYS A 14 6.44 -10.43 -4.70
C LYS A 14 7.53 -11.29 -4.08
N ALA A 15 8.72 -10.74 -3.88
CA ALA A 15 9.83 -11.47 -3.26
C ALA A 15 9.52 -11.86 -1.82
N ALA A 16 8.87 -10.98 -1.06
CA ALA A 16 8.54 -11.21 0.35
C ALA A 16 7.37 -12.18 0.53
N LEU A 17 6.33 -12.08 -0.29
CA LEU A 17 5.07 -12.82 -0.12
C LEU A 17 4.91 -14.01 -1.08
N GLY A 18 5.76 -14.14 -2.08
CA GLY A 18 5.63 -15.19 -3.10
C GLY A 18 4.26 -15.12 -3.80
N ASP A 19 3.62 -16.27 -3.98
CA ASP A 19 2.31 -16.34 -4.65
C ASP A 19 1.21 -15.59 -3.89
N ALA A 20 1.33 -15.41 -2.57
CA ALA A 20 0.39 -14.65 -1.77
C ALA A 20 0.32 -13.16 -2.16
N ALA A 21 1.34 -12.63 -2.85
CA ALA A 21 1.34 -11.27 -3.36
C ALA A 21 0.14 -11.00 -4.28
N TYR A 22 -0.26 -11.98 -5.09
CA TYR A 22 -1.40 -11.86 -6.01
C TYR A 22 -2.76 -11.94 -5.32
N GLN A 23 -2.79 -12.33 -4.05
CA GLN A 23 -3.99 -12.35 -3.20
C GLN A 23 -4.01 -11.17 -2.22
N THR A 24 -2.96 -10.37 -2.22
CA THR A 24 -2.81 -9.19 -1.37
C THR A 24 -3.25 -7.96 -2.14
N VAL A 25 -4.02 -7.09 -1.49
CA VAL A 25 -4.39 -5.79 -2.06
C VAL A 25 -3.42 -4.74 -1.56
N VAL A 26 -2.84 -4.00 -2.47
CA VAL A 26 -1.94 -2.88 -2.22
C VAL A 26 -2.72 -1.58 -2.40
N SER A 27 -2.48 -0.59 -1.58
CA SER A 27 -3.11 0.72 -1.73
C SER A 27 -2.13 1.81 -1.37
N SER A 28 -2.10 2.87 -2.15
CA SER A 28 -1.35 4.08 -1.83
C SER A 28 -2.28 5.24 -1.54
N THR A 29 -2.46 5.54 -0.26
CA THR A 29 -3.25 6.69 0.18
C THR A 29 -2.59 8.03 -0.18
N LYS A 30 -1.31 8.03 -0.53
CA LYS A 30 -0.61 9.21 -1.07
C LYS A 30 -1.25 9.72 -2.36
N SER A 31 -1.94 8.86 -3.09
CA SER A 31 -2.72 9.27 -4.27
C SER A 31 -3.81 10.28 -3.95
N MET A 32 -4.33 10.27 -2.70
CA MET A 32 -5.40 11.17 -2.22
C MET A 32 -4.85 12.31 -1.37
N THR A 33 -3.86 12.05 -0.51
CA THR A 33 -3.38 13.01 0.48
C THR A 33 -2.08 13.73 0.09
N GLY A 34 -1.37 13.22 -0.91
CA GLY A 34 0.00 13.63 -1.19
C GLY A 34 0.99 13.00 -0.19
N HIS A 35 2.25 13.29 -0.39
CA HIS A 35 3.33 12.78 0.45
C HIS A 35 3.64 13.77 1.59
N LEU A 36 3.42 13.37 2.83
CA LEU A 36 3.62 14.22 4.01
C LEU A 36 5.06 14.17 4.55
N LEU A 37 6.02 13.67 3.77
CA LEU A 37 7.41 13.56 4.19
C LEU A 37 7.54 12.85 5.54
N GLY A 38 8.13 13.49 6.55
CA GLY A 38 8.30 12.91 7.89
C GLY A 38 6.98 12.54 8.61
N GLY A 39 5.86 13.12 8.20
CA GLY A 39 4.53 12.79 8.73
C GLY A 39 3.82 11.65 8.01
N ALA A 40 4.35 11.20 6.86
CA ALA A 40 3.68 10.22 6.02
C ALA A 40 3.39 8.90 6.74
N GLY A 41 4.40 8.33 7.40
CA GLY A 41 4.24 7.06 8.12
C GLY A 41 3.20 7.13 9.24
N GLY A 42 3.11 8.26 9.94
CA GLY A 42 2.14 8.48 11.00
C GLY A 42 0.70 8.48 10.48
N ILE A 43 0.40 9.31 9.49
CA ILE A 43 -0.96 9.39 8.93
C ILE A 43 -1.37 8.09 8.24
N GLU A 44 -0.45 7.46 7.53
CA GLU A 44 -0.71 6.19 6.85
C GLU A 44 -0.93 5.04 7.83
N SER A 45 -0.28 5.06 8.98
CA SER A 45 -0.56 4.11 10.07
C SER A 45 -1.99 4.26 10.59
N VAL A 46 -2.48 5.49 10.75
CA VAL A 46 -3.88 5.74 11.11
C VAL A 46 -4.83 5.18 10.04
N PHE A 47 -4.57 5.43 8.77
CA PHE A 47 -5.39 4.87 7.68
C PHE A 47 -5.36 3.34 7.67
N THR A 48 -4.22 2.72 7.94
CA THR A 48 -4.07 1.27 8.02
C THR A 48 -4.91 0.68 9.17
N VAL A 49 -4.86 1.30 10.34
CA VAL A 49 -5.67 0.88 11.50
C VAL A 49 -7.15 1.06 11.20
N MET A 50 -7.54 2.18 10.58
CA MET A 50 -8.92 2.42 10.20
C MET A 50 -9.42 1.44 9.14
N ALA A 51 -8.58 1.06 8.18
CA ALA A 51 -8.92 0.02 7.21
C ALA A 51 -9.22 -1.33 7.88
N LEU A 52 -8.38 -1.72 8.86
CA LEU A 52 -8.63 -2.92 9.68
C LEU A 52 -9.92 -2.81 10.48
N HIS A 53 -10.18 -1.66 11.09
CA HIS A 53 -11.37 -1.45 11.91
C HIS A 53 -12.64 -1.45 11.08
N THR A 54 -12.66 -0.73 9.97
CA THR A 54 -13.86 -0.58 9.11
C THR A 54 -14.02 -1.70 8.09
N GLN A 55 -12.99 -2.52 7.88
CA GLN A 55 -12.95 -3.56 6.84
C GLN A 55 -13.14 -2.99 5.43
N LYS A 56 -12.54 -1.82 5.19
CA LYS A 56 -12.55 -1.12 3.91
C LYS A 56 -11.13 -0.80 3.48
N ILE A 57 -10.81 -1.12 2.24
CA ILE A 57 -9.51 -0.80 1.63
C ILE A 57 -9.64 0.56 0.95
N PRO A 58 -8.82 1.56 1.33
CA PRO A 58 -8.81 2.85 0.64
C PRO A 58 -8.27 2.67 -0.79
N PRO A 59 -8.74 3.47 -1.76
CA PRO A 59 -8.30 3.32 -3.14
C PRO A 59 -6.94 3.95 -3.39
N THR A 60 -6.27 3.46 -4.42
CA THR A 60 -5.24 4.20 -5.14
C THR A 60 -5.93 4.94 -6.28
N ILE A 61 -6.13 6.24 -6.16
CA ILE A 61 -6.82 7.02 -7.20
C ILE A 61 -5.87 7.46 -8.31
N ASN A 62 -6.43 7.88 -9.45
CA ASN A 62 -5.71 8.31 -10.65
C ASN A 62 -4.90 7.20 -11.33
N LEU A 63 -5.30 5.96 -11.14
CA LEU A 63 -4.70 4.80 -11.82
C LEU A 63 -5.62 4.38 -12.98
N PHE A 64 -5.32 4.82 -14.19
CA PHE A 64 -6.12 4.55 -15.39
C PHE A 64 -5.42 3.63 -16.38
N ASN A 65 -4.08 3.62 -16.36
CA ASN A 65 -3.26 2.79 -17.24
C ASN A 65 -2.19 2.11 -16.39
N GLN A 66 -2.51 0.91 -15.90
CA GLN A 66 -1.60 0.15 -15.06
C GLN A 66 -0.39 -0.34 -15.86
N ASP A 67 0.81 -0.09 -15.33
CA ASP A 67 2.04 -0.60 -15.92
C ASP A 67 2.03 -2.14 -15.90
N PRO A 68 2.28 -2.82 -17.05
CA PRO A 68 2.34 -4.28 -17.09
C PRO A 68 3.35 -4.92 -16.14
N GLU A 69 4.40 -4.19 -15.76
CA GLU A 69 5.40 -4.66 -14.79
C GLU A 69 4.95 -4.48 -13.34
N CYS A 70 3.88 -3.70 -13.11
CA CYS A 70 3.20 -3.56 -11.83
C CYS A 70 1.85 -4.29 -11.94
N ASP A 71 1.83 -5.58 -11.73
CA ASP A 71 0.71 -6.48 -12.06
C ASP A 71 -0.05 -6.99 -10.82
N LEU A 72 0.11 -6.35 -9.67
CA LEU A 72 -0.66 -6.66 -8.46
C LEU A 72 -2.02 -5.93 -8.45
N ASP A 73 -2.83 -6.22 -7.46
CA ASP A 73 -4.08 -5.50 -7.21
C ASP A 73 -3.80 -4.25 -6.37
N TYR A 74 -3.94 -3.08 -6.96
CA TYR A 74 -3.65 -1.80 -6.30
C TYR A 74 -4.91 -1.07 -5.82
N CYS A 75 -6.06 -1.73 -5.78
CA CYS A 75 -7.33 -1.13 -5.39
C CYS A 75 -7.62 0.17 -6.17
N ALA A 76 -7.61 0.08 -7.49
CA ALA A 76 -7.64 1.25 -8.36
C ALA A 76 -8.96 2.03 -8.25
N ASN A 77 -8.85 3.32 -7.97
CA ASN A 77 -9.87 4.37 -8.08
C ASN A 77 -11.11 4.26 -7.18
N THR A 78 -11.46 3.10 -6.66
CA THR A 78 -12.66 2.90 -5.84
C THR A 78 -12.33 2.12 -4.57
N ALA A 79 -12.74 2.62 -3.41
CA ALA A 79 -12.61 1.91 -2.15
C ALA A 79 -13.37 0.56 -2.22
N ARG A 80 -12.84 -0.43 -1.53
CA ARG A 80 -13.37 -1.80 -1.58
C ARG A 80 -13.62 -2.35 -0.20
N ASP A 81 -14.77 -2.97 0.00
CA ASP A 81 -15.02 -3.80 1.19
C ASP A 81 -14.23 -5.11 1.09
N ALA A 82 -13.58 -5.49 2.17
CA ALA A 82 -12.81 -6.72 2.22
C ALA A 82 -12.70 -7.24 3.64
N LYS A 83 -12.50 -8.55 3.77
CA LYS A 83 -12.13 -9.15 5.05
C LYS A 83 -10.62 -8.99 5.23
N ILE A 84 -10.21 -8.13 6.17
CA ILE A 84 -8.82 -7.81 6.45
C ILE A 84 -8.46 -8.29 7.84
N GLU A 85 -7.51 -9.21 7.95
CA GLU A 85 -7.00 -9.71 9.24
C GLU A 85 -5.66 -9.07 9.61
N VAL A 86 -4.83 -8.82 8.61
CA VAL A 86 -3.48 -8.24 8.76
C VAL A 86 -3.28 -7.17 7.71
N ALA A 87 -2.65 -6.08 8.09
CA ALA A 87 -2.26 -5.02 7.18
C ALA A 87 -0.85 -4.53 7.47
N LEU A 88 -0.12 -4.17 6.42
CA LEU A 88 1.21 -3.58 6.50
C LEU A 88 1.16 -2.12 6.07
N ASN A 89 1.96 -1.31 6.74
CA ASN A 89 2.28 0.04 6.30
C ASN A 89 3.78 0.13 6.04
N ASN A 90 4.16 0.35 4.79
CA ASN A 90 5.55 0.47 4.35
C ASN A 90 5.87 1.92 4.01
N ASN A 91 7.01 2.38 4.47
CA ASN A 91 7.54 3.69 4.10
C ASN A 91 9.01 3.56 3.73
N PHE A 92 9.37 4.16 2.59
CA PHE A 92 10.74 4.15 2.05
C PHE A 92 11.30 5.57 2.12
N GLY A 93 12.36 5.73 2.90
CA GLY A 93 13.02 7.02 3.08
C GLY A 93 14.30 7.14 2.25
N PHE A 94 14.72 8.38 2.02
CA PHE A 94 15.99 8.65 1.36
C PHE A 94 17.17 8.03 2.11
N GLY A 95 18.13 7.51 1.35
CA GLY A 95 19.29 6.83 1.92
C GLY A 95 19.00 5.43 2.45
N GLY A 96 17.86 4.85 2.11
CA GLY A 96 17.50 3.50 2.52
C GLY A 96 16.95 3.41 3.95
N THR A 97 16.53 4.52 4.53
CA THR A 97 15.84 4.52 5.83
C THR A 97 14.39 4.06 5.63
N ASN A 98 14.20 2.75 5.64
CA ASN A 98 12.92 2.12 5.39
C ASN A 98 12.31 1.61 6.70
N GLY A 99 10.98 1.66 6.78
CA GLY A 99 10.23 1.13 7.91
C GLY A 99 8.98 0.39 7.46
N SER A 100 8.67 -0.70 8.13
CA SER A 100 7.43 -1.45 7.94
C SER A 100 6.77 -1.70 9.28
N LEU A 101 5.48 -1.39 9.37
CA LEU A 101 4.65 -1.70 10.53
C LEU A 101 3.60 -2.74 10.14
N VAL A 102 3.42 -3.74 10.97
CA VAL A 102 2.41 -4.77 10.78
C VAL A 102 1.33 -4.59 11.84
N PHE A 103 0.09 -4.53 11.41
CA PHE A 103 -1.09 -4.44 12.27
C PHE A 103 -1.94 -5.69 12.10
N LYS A 104 -2.47 -6.19 13.19
CA LYS A 104 -3.39 -7.34 13.20
C LYS A 104 -4.68 -6.94 13.87
N ARG A 105 -5.79 -7.40 13.32
CA ARG A 105 -7.11 -7.26 13.95
C ARG A 105 -7.15 -8.09 15.25
N VAL A 106 -7.67 -7.50 16.29
CA VAL A 106 -7.90 -8.16 17.59
C VAL A 106 -9.36 -8.50 17.79
#